data_2df7870f19ecb1cc6746745ef5e0dc85
#
_entry.id   2df7870f19ecb1cc6746745ef5e0dc85
#
_cell.length_a   1.000
_cell.length_b   1.000
_cell.length_c   1.000
_cell.angle_alpha   90.00
_cell.angle_beta   90.00
_cell.angle_gamma   90.00
#
_symmetry.space_group_name_H-M   'P 1'
#
loop_
_entity.id
_entity.type
_entity.pdbx_description
1 polymer ?
#
loop_
_entity_poly.entity_id
_entity_poly.type
_entity_poly.pdbx_seq_one_letter_code
_entity_poly.pdbx_strand_id
1 'polypeptide(L)'
;MARRVFFSFHYDRDILRVGQIRNSGIVLAPGDTSSGFVDSASWESIRRQGDDAIRRWIDNQLQNTSVTVVLIGAETANREWINYEIIESAKRKNGMLGIYIHHVKDLNGRTDAQGANPFAYLYWDNKGASLAATYPTYDWVLNAGRQNLPQWIEAAAKVAGR
;
A
#
# COMPACT_ATOMS: atom_id res chain seq x y z
N MET A 1 -6.90 -18.49 -7.96
CA MET A 1 -6.30 -18.64 -6.62
C MET A 1 -6.62 -17.43 -5.76
N ALA A 2 -6.98 -17.68 -4.53
CA ALA A 2 -7.19 -16.61 -3.56
C ALA A 2 -5.86 -15.89 -3.26
N ARG A 3 -5.88 -14.56 -3.28
CA ARG A 3 -4.73 -13.74 -2.94
C ARG A 3 -5.03 -12.89 -1.72
N ARG A 4 -4.06 -12.80 -0.84
CA ARG A 4 -4.12 -11.87 0.28
C ARG A 4 -3.26 -10.66 -0.06
N VAL A 5 -3.83 -9.48 0.14
CA VAL A 5 -3.22 -8.20 -0.21
C VAL A 5 -3.01 -7.39 1.07
N PHE A 6 -1.83 -6.82 1.21
CA PHE A 6 -1.51 -5.86 2.25
C PHE A 6 -1.57 -4.45 1.67
N PHE A 7 -2.27 -3.54 2.34
CA PHE A 7 -2.32 -2.14 1.95
C PHE A 7 -1.45 -1.30 2.89
N SER A 8 -0.45 -0.63 2.33
CA SER A 8 0.45 0.26 3.03
C SER A 8 0.05 1.72 2.76
N PHE A 9 -0.14 2.52 3.79
CA PHE A 9 -0.50 3.93 3.65
C PHE A 9 -0.14 4.73 4.91
N HIS A 10 0.02 6.04 4.74
CA HIS A 10 0.25 6.94 5.87
C HIS A 10 -1.07 7.17 6.61
N TYR A 11 -1.21 6.49 7.72
CA TYR A 11 -2.47 6.36 8.44
C TYR A 11 -3.02 7.71 8.92
N ASP A 12 -2.21 8.50 9.63
CA ASP A 12 -2.68 9.73 10.29
C ASP A 12 -3.27 10.74 9.30
N ARG A 13 -2.69 10.82 8.10
CA ARG A 13 -3.11 11.80 7.11
C ARG A 13 -4.16 11.27 6.13
N ASP A 14 -4.00 10.03 5.70
CA ASP A 14 -4.70 9.54 4.49
C ASP A 14 -5.88 8.61 4.79
N ILE A 15 -6.17 8.34 6.06
CA ILE A 15 -7.20 7.36 6.45
C ILE A 15 -8.57 7.63 5.81
N LEU A 16 -8.98 8.88 5.66
CA LEU A 16 -10.28 9.22 5.07
C LEU A 16 -10.33 8.93 3.58
N ARG A 17 -9.26 9.24 2.84
CA ARG A 17 -9.14 8.90 1.42
C ARG A 17 -9.05 7.40 1.20
N VAL A 18 -8.26 6.73 2.02
CA VAL A 18 -8.14 5.26 2.01
C VAL A 18 -9.48 4.60 2.32
N GLY A 19 -10.24 5.15 3.27
CA GLY A 19 -11.59 4.68 3.58
C GLY A 19 -12.54 4.76 2.38
N GLN A 20 -12.46 5.80 1.58
CA GLN A 20 -13.25 5.91 0.35
C GLN A 20 -12.87 4.84 -0.67
N ILE A 21 -11.58 4.54 -0.82
CA ILE A 21 -11.11 3.48 -1.70
C ILE A 21 -11.63 2.13 -1.20
N ARG A 22 -11.50 1.85 0.08
CA ARG A 22 -12.00 0.63 0.72
C ARG A 22 -13.51 0.45 0.49
N ASN A 23 -14.27 1.53 0.60
CA ASN A 23 -15.73 1.51 0.50
C ASN A 23 -16.26 1.73 -0.92
N SER A 24 -15.38 1.82 -1.92
CA SER A 24 -15.76 2.10 -3.31
C SER A 24 -16.44 0.92 -4.03
N GLY A 25 -16.60 -0.21 -3.38
CA GLY A 25 -17.14 -1.42 -3.99
C GLY A 25 -16.11 -2.16 -4.85
N ILE A 26 -14.83 -2.06 -4.50
CA ILE A 26 -13.80 -2.86 -5.14
C ILE A 26 -14.14 -4.32 -4.98
N VAL A 27 -14.26 -5.01 -6.09
CA VAL A 27 -14.46 -6.46 -6.11
C VAL A 27 -13.11 -7.11 -6.35
N LEU A 28 -12.54 -7.72 -5.32
CA LEU A 28 -11.41 -8.60 -5.47
C LEU A 28 -11.88 -9.96 -6.02
N ALA A 29 -10.97 -10.73 -6.57
CA ALA A 29 -11.34 -12.06 -7.08
C ALA A 29 -11.95 -12.91 -5.95
N PRO A 30 -12.87 -13.85 -6.26
CA PRO A 30 -13.44 -14.72 -5.22
C PRO A 30 -12.36 -15.42 -4.40
N GLY A 31 -12.46 -15.29 -3.09
CA GLY A 31 -11.48 -15.82 -2.15
C GLY A 31 -10.30 -14.89 -1.85
N ASP A 32 -10.13 -13.80 -2.58
CA ASP A 32 -9.11 -12.81 -2.27
C ASP A 32 -9.54 -12.01 -1.03
N THR A 33 -8.58 -11.73 -0.17
CA THR A 33 -8.81 -10.95 1.04
C THR A 33 -7.78 -9.83 1.12
N SER A 34 -8.21 -8.68 1.65
CA SER A 34 -7.29 -7.60 1.98
C SER A 34 -6.95 -7.65 3.46
N SER A 35 -5.68 -7.48 3.77
CA SER A 35 -5.20 -7.23 5.12
C SER A 35 -4.56 -5.83 5.15
N GLY A 36 -4.46 -5.22 6.32
CA GLY A 36 -3.83 -3.92 6.45
C GLY A 36 -4.75 -2.70 6.32
N PHE A 37 -6.04 -2.90 6.04
CA PHE A 37 -7.03 -1.85 6.31
C PHE A 37 -7.42 -1.91 7.78
N VAL A 38 -6.75 -1.15 8.60
CA VAL A 38 -6.93 -1.11 10.05
C VAL A 38 -7.78 0.09 10.41
N ASP A 39 -8.68 -0.08 11.38
CA ASP A 39 -9.43 1.06 11.90
C ASP A 39 -8.57 1.92 12.85
N SER A 40 -9.04 3.15 13.14
CA SER A 40 -8.29 4.12 13.95
C SER A 40 -7.98 3.61 15.36
N ALA A 41 -8.92 2.94 15.98
CA ALA A 41 -8.76 2.47 17.35
C ALA A 41 -7.69 1.38 17.43
N SER A 42 -7.70 0.45 16.49
CA SER A 42 -6.70 -0.62 16.40
C SER A 42 -5.30 -0.07 16.15
N TRP A 43 -5.15 0.90 15.23
CA TRP A 43 -3.87 1.54 14.96
C TRP A 43 -3.31 2.27 16.17
N GLU A 44 -4.14 3.08 16.84
CA GLU A 44 -3.74 3.82 18.04
C GLU A 44 -3.33 2.87 19.17
N SER A 45 -4.03 1.76 19.34
CA SER A 45 -3.70 0.75 20.33
C SER A 45 -2.31 0.14 20.08
N ILE A 46 -2.03 -0.23 18.83
CA ILE A 46 -0.74 -0.80 18.43
C ILE A 46 0.39 0.22 18.63
N ARG A 47 0.16 1.45 18.19
CA ARG A 47 1.14 2.53 18.25
C ARG A 47 1.57 2.86 19.68
N ARG A 48 0.65 2.79 20.64
CA ARG A 48 0.92 3.00 22.07
C ARG A 48 1.82 1.94 22.67
N GLN A 49 1.90 0.77 22.08
CA GLN A 49 2.71 -0.35 22.58
C GLN A 49 4.19 -0.25 22.18
N GLY A 50 4.55 0.73 21.32
CA GLY A 50 5.92 1.00 20.91
C GLY A 50 6.34 0.32 19.62
N ASP A 51 7.56 0.60 19.18
CA ASP A 51 8.10 0.21 17.88
C ASP A 51 8.14 -1.30 17.65
N ASP A 52 8.53 -2.08 18.65
CA ASP A 52 8.58 -3.54 18.53
C ASP A 52 7.19 -4.14 18.28
N ALA A 53 6.17 -3.57 18.92
CA ALA A 53 4.79 -3.98 18.71
C ALA A 53 4.31 -3.65 17.30
N ILE A 54 4.69 -2.48 16.78
CA ILE A 54 4.37 -2.08 15.41
C ILE A 54 5.02 -3.02 14.40
N ARG A 55 6.31 -3.35 14.58
CA ARG A 55 7.01 -4.30 13.71
C ARG A 55 6.35 -5.67 13.70
N ARG A 56 6.03 -6.20 14.88
CA ARG A 56 5.34 -7.50 14.99
C ARG A 56 3.99 -7.48 14.31
N TRP A 57 3.25 -6.39 14.47
CA TRP A 57 1.95 -6.24 13.82
C TRP A 57 2.08 -6.24 12.30
N ILE A 58 3.01 -5.45 11.75
CA ILE A 58 3.28 -5.40 10.31
C ILE A 58 3.70 -6.78 9.79
N ASP A 59 4.64 -7.43 10.47
CA ASP A 59 5.12 -8.75 10.08
C ASP A 59 3.99 -9.78 10.05
N ASN A 60 3.09 -9.73 11.03
CA ASN A 60 1.92 -10.60 11.08
C ASN A 60 0.94 -10.32 9.94
N GLN A 61 0.73 -9.05 9.61
CA GLN A 61 -0.16 -8.67 8.50
C GLN A 61 0.40 -9.09 7.14
N LEU A 62 1.72 -9.08 6.99
CA LEU A 62 2.39 -9.51 5.76
C LEU A 62 2.42 -11.03 5.58
N GLN A 63 2.23 -11.81 6.64
CA GLN A 63 2.19 -13.26 6.54
C GLN A 63 1.08 -13.71 5.59
N ASN A 64 1.44 -14.66 4.72
CA ASN A 64 0.52 -15.23 3.73
C ASN A 64 -0.03 -14.23 2.69
N THR A 65 0.56 -13.03 2.60
CA THR A 65 0.23 -12.10 1.53
C THR A 65 1.05 -12.37 0.28
N SER A 66 0.49 -12.03 -0.88
CA SER A 66 1.16 -12.17 -2.18
C SER A 66 1.54 -10.83 -2.78
N VAL A 67 0.80 -9.78 -2.45
CA VAL A 67 0.93 -8.46 -3.03
C VAL A 67 0.81 -7.40 -1.95
N THR A 68 1.65 -6.38 -2.03
CA THR A 68 1.56 -5.16 -1.23
C THR A 68 1.21 -3.99 -2.13
N VAL A 69 0.14 -3.29 -1.80
CA VAL A 69 -0.31 -2.09 -2.49
C VAL A 69 0.03 -0.87 -1.62
N VAL A 70 0.88 0.01 -2.12
CA VAL A 70 1.22 1.25 -1.42
C VAL A 70 0.30 2.36 -1.92
N LEU A 71 -0.53 2.89 -1.04
CA LEU A 71 -1.42 4.01 -1.34
C LEU A 71 -0.66 5.31 -1.07
N ILE A 72 -0.36 6.07 -2.12
CA ILE A 72 0.56 7.20 -2.07
C ILE A 72 -0.21 8.51 -1.94
N GLY A 73 -0.19 9.08 -0.75
CA GLY A 73 -0.70 10.42 -0.47
C GLY A 73 0.42 11.47 -0.52
N ALA A 74 0.09 12.70 -0.12
CA ALA A 74 1.01 13.83 -0.20
C ALA A 74 2.29 13.66 0.63
N GLU A 75 2.23 12.90 1.72
CA GLU A 75 3.35 12.77 2.67
C GLU A 75 3.71 11.31 2.96
N THR A 76 3.44 10.40 2.04
CA THR A 76 3.68 8.96 2.25
C THR A 76 5.17 8.59 2.16
N ALA A 77 5.91 9.20 1.24
CA ALA A 77 7.32 8.89 1.04
C ALA A 77 8.18 9.25 2.26
N ASN A 78 9.23 8.48 2.49
CA ASN A 78 10.21 8.67 3.58
C ASN A 78 9.64 8.51 5.00
N ARG A 79 8.48 7.89 5.14
CA ARG A 79 7.94 7.51 6.44
C ARG A 79 8.59 6.21 6.92
N GLU A 80 9.01 6.17 8.18
CA GLU A 80 9.69 5.01 8.76
C GLU A 80 8.91 3.72 8.56
N TRP A 81 7.62 3.71 8.89
CA TRP A 81 6.80 2.50 8.81
C TRP A 81 6.42 2.14 7.39
N ILE A 82 6.23 3.11 6.51
CA ILE A 82 6.04 2.86 5.07
C ILE A 82 7.30 2.20 4.48
N ASN A 83 8.47 2.73 4.80
CA ASN A 83 9.74 2.14 4.36
C ASN A 83 9.91 0.72 4.88
N TYR A 84 9.57 0.48 6.15
CA TYR A 84 9.62 -0.85 6.75
C TYR A 84 8.69 -1.83 6.02
N GLU A 85 7.45 -1.43 5.77
CA GLU A 85 6.47 -2.26 5.06
C GLU A 85 6.93 -2.61 3.64
N ILE A 86 7.48 -1.65 2.92
CA ILE A 86 7.99 -1.85 1.56
C ILE A 86 9.20 -2.80 1.57
N ILE A 87 10.16 -2.56 2.46
CA ILE A 87 11.37 -3.38 2.55
C ILE A 87 11.02 -4.82 2.94
N GLU A 88 10.17 -5.01 3.94
CA GLU A 88 9.74 -6.35 4.36
C GLU A 88 8.94 -7.05 3.26
N SER A 89 8.11 -6.34 2.53
CA SER A 89 7.40 -6.88 1.36
C SER A 89 8.37 -7.35 0.27
N ALA A 90 9.41 -6.57 -0.01
CA ALA A 90 10.44 -6.93 -0.98
C ALA A 90 11.22 -8.19 -0.54
N LYS A 91 11.59 -8.26 0.74
CA LYS A 91 12.27 -9.44 1.31
C LYS A 91 11.44 -10.71 1.20
N ARG A 92 10.12 -10.59 1.34
CA ARG A 92 9.17 -11.71 1.20
C ARG A 92 8.87 -12.06 -0.25
N LYS A 93 9.43 -11.30 -1.19
CA LYS A 93 9.18 -11.46 -2.62
C LYS A 93 7.71 -11.26 -3.00
N ASN A 94 7.03 -10.38 -2.30
CA ASN A 94 5.68 -9.96 -2.69
C ASN A 94 5.73 -9.15 -3.99
N GLY A 95 4.70 -9.28 -4.81
CA GLY A 95 4.45 -8.28 -5.83
C GLY A 95 4.11 -6.96 -5.17
N MET A 96 4.51 -5.85 -5.77
CA MET A 96 4.18 -4.53 -5.24
C MET A 96 3.77 -3.58 -6.36
N LEU A 97 2.91 -2.63 -6.00
CA LEU A 97 2.55 -1.49 -6.84
C LEU A 97 2.22 -0.31 -5.95
N GLY A 98 2.38 0.88 -6.50
CA GLY A 98 1.96 2.11 -5.85
C GLY A 98 0.73 2.70 -6.54
N ILE A 99 -0.15 3.31 -5.77
CA ILE A 99 -1.33 3.99 -6.28
C ILE A 99 -1.40 5.38 -5.68
N TYR A 100 -1.28 6.41 -6.51
CA TYR A 100 -1.47 7.79 -6.08
C TYR A 100 -2.93 8.05 -5.75
N ILE A 101 -3.19 8.57 -4.55
CA ILE A 101 -4.56 8.82 -4.05
C ILE A 101 -4.88 10.30 -3.88
N HIS A 102 -3.98 11.20 -4.29
CA HIS A 102 -4.14 12.64 -4.09
C HIS A 102 -5.32 13.23 -4.87
N HIS A 103 -5.75 12.61 -5.96
CA HIS A 103 -6.94 13.03 -6.71
C HIS A 103 -8.26 12.55 -6.09
N VAL A 104 -8.21 11.64 -5.10
CA VAL A 104 -9.40 11.28 -4.32
C VAL A 104 -9.80 12.49 -3.49
N LYS A 105 -11.04 12.95 -3.65
CA LYS A 105 -11.54 14.12 -2.92
C LYS A 105 -11.81 13.76 -1.47
N ASP A 106 -11.48 14.69 -0.57
CA ASP A 106 -11.82 14.56 0.85
C ASP A 106 -13.33 14.86 1.07
N LEU A 107 -13.75 14.91 2.34
CA LEU A 107 -15.14 15.17 2.70
C LEU A 107 -15.63 16.59 2.27
N ASN A 108 -14.68 17.51 2.04
CA ASN A 108 -14.95 18.86 1.56
C ASN A 108 -14.87 18.97 0.01
N GLY A 109 -14.70 17.86 -0.69
CA GLY A 109 -14.57 17.82 -2.12
C GLY A 109 -13.22 18.30 -2.66
N ARG A 110 -12.18 18.31 -1.83
CA ARG A 110 -10.85 18.81 -2.19
C ARG A 110 -9.89 17.67 -2.48
N THR A 111 -9.09 17.84 -3.53
CA THR A 111 -7.94 16.99 -3.82
C THR A 111 -6.74 17.41 -2.96
N ASP A 112 -5.66 16.65 -3.00
CA ASP A 112 -4.44 16.95 -2.27
C ASP A 112 -3.27 17.15 -3.23
N ALA A 113 -2.10 17.53 -2.69
CA ALA A 113 -0.88 17.60 -3.46
C ALA A 113 -0.38 16.20 -3.79
N GLN A 114 0.20 16.03 -4.97
CA GLN A 114 0.84 14.77 -5.34
C GLN A 114 2.10 14.57 -4.50
N GLY A 115 2.17 13.46 -3.77
CA GLY A 115 3.34 13.08 -3.02
C GLY A 115 4.42 12.45 -3.90
N ALA A 116 5.62 12.35 -3.34
CA ALA A 116 6.71 11.64 -4.00
C ALA A 116 6.44 10.11 -4.01
N ASN A 117 7.04 9.42 -4.99
CA ASN A 117 6.96 7.98 -5.08
C ASN A 117 7.88 7.34 -4.01
N PRO A 118 7.33 6.63 -3.00
CA PRO A 118 8.15 6.03 -1.95
C PRO A 118 9.19 5.05 -2.47
N PHE A 119 8.92 4.36 -3.56
CA PHE A 119 9.87 3.41 -4.17
C PHE A 119 11.14 4.09 -4.70
N ALA A 120 11.06 5.36 -5.05
CA ALA A 120 12.20 6.10 -5.60
C ALA A 120 13.33 6.33 -4.59
N TYR A 121 13.04 6.24 -3.30
CA TYR A 121 14.00 6.48 -2.22
C TYR A 121 14.57 5.20 -1.61
N LEU A 122 14.18 4.04 -2.11
CA LEU A 122 14.62 2.73 -1.63
C LEU A 122 15.36 2.00 -2.74
N TYR A 123 16.41 1.29 -2.38
CA TYR A 123 17.34 0.70 -3.35
C TYR A 123 17.59 -0.77 -3.05
N TRP A 124 17.86 -1.53 -4.11
CA TRP A 124 18.33 -2.90 -4.01
C TRP A 124 19.82 -2.92 -3.65
N ASP A 125 20.18 -3.46 -2.50
CA ASP A 125 21.56 -3.81 -2.10
C ASP A 125 22.63 -2.74 -2.44
N ASN A 126 22.35 -1.46 -2.34
CA ASN A 126 23.27 -0.36 -2.65
C ASN A 126 23.80 -0.35 -4.09
N LYS A 127 23.11 -0.98 -5.03
CA LYS A 127 23.54 -1.11 -6.42
C LYS A 127 23.01 -0.03 -7.38
N GLY A 128 22.49 1.06 -6.85
CA GLY A 128 22.08 2.21 -7.64
C GLY A 128 20.72 2.15 -8.32
N ALA A 129 20.07 0.99 -8.45
CA ALA A 129 18.73 0.90 -8.99
C ALA A 129 17.68 1.05 -7.86
N SER A 130 16.82 2.04 -7.96
CA SER A 130 15.73 2.20 -6.98
C SER A 130 14.63 1.16 -7.20
N LEU A 131 13.84 0.93 -6.17
CA LEU A 131 12.66 0.06 -6.28
C LEU A 131 11.64 0.59 -7.29
N ALA A 132 11.67 1.88 -7.60
CA ALA A 132 10.79 2.48 -8.61
C ALA A 132 11.04 1.92 -10.02
N ALA A 133 12.23 1.40 -10.30
CA ALA A 133 12.52 0.74 -11.57
C ALA A 133 11.85 -0.63 -11.70
N THR A 134 11.49 -1.26 -10.57
CA THR A 134 10.89 -2.59 -10.52
C THR A 134 9.38 -2.55 -10.37
N TYR A 135 8.86 -1.65 -9.52
CA TYR A 135 7.44 -1.63 -9.12
C TYR A 135 6.71 -0.47 -9.78
N PRO A 136 5.60 -0.74 -10.49
CA PRO A 136 4.85 0.29 -11.19
C PRO A 136 4.01 1.15 -10.25
N THR A 137 3.65 2.34 -10.71
CA THR A 137 2.68 3.20 -10.05
C THR A 137 1.53 3.55 -10.99
N TYR A 138 0.37 3.78 -10.39
CA TYR A 138 -0.87 4.18 -11.07
C TYR A 138 -1.51 5.33 -10.31
N ASP A 139 -2.48 5.99 -10.91
CA ASP A 139 -3.32 6.99 -10.23
C ASP A 139 -4.73 6.41 -10.05
N TRP A 140 -5.25 6.45 -8.84
CA TRP A 140 -6.56 5.87 -8.53
C TRP A 140 -7.68 6.47 -9.38
N VAL A 141 -7.68 7.79 -9.55
CA VAL A 141 -8.73 8.50 -10.29
C VAL A 141 -8.45 8.45 -11.80
N LEU A 142 -7.25 8.87 -12.22
CA LEU A 142 -6.91 9.01 -13.63
C LEU A 142 -6.80 7.67 -14.36
N ASN A 143 -6.41 6.62 -13.66
CA ASN A 143 -6.26 5.27 -14.25
C ASN A 143 -7.41 4.33 -13.87
N ALA A 144 -8.55 4.87 -13.44
CA ALA A 144 -9.75 4.10 -13.12
C ALA A 144 -9.44 2.92 -12.15
N GLY A 145 -8.88 3.25 -11.00
CA GLY A 145 -8.41 2.26 -10.03
C GLY A 145 -9.49 1.30 -9.54
N ARG A 146 -10.72 1.80 -9.38
CA ARG A 146 -11.84 0.95 -8.98
C ARG A 146 -12.06 -0.23 -9.94
N GLN A 147 -11.93 0.00 -11.23
CA GLN A 147 -12.11 -1.03 -12.26
C GLN A 147 -10.85 -1.88 -12.43
N ASN A 148 -9.67 -1.28 -12.28
CA ASN A 148 -8.40 -1.89 -12.69
C ASN A 148 -7.58 -2.50 -11.56
N LEU A 149 -7.87 -2.19 -10.30
CA LEU A 149 -7.09 -2.68 -9.17
C LEU A 149 -6.96 -4.21 -9.14
N PRO A 150 -8.00 -5.01 -9.38
CA PRO A 150 -7.86 -6.46 -9.41
C PRO A 150 -6.85 -6.95 -10.45
N GLN A 151 -6.83 -6.34 -11.62
CA GLN A 151 -5.87 -6.67 -12.68
C GLN A 151 -4.44 -6.26 -12.32
N TRP A 152 -4.27 -5.10 -11.70
CA TRP A 152 -2.97 -4.63 -11.25
C TRP A 152 -2.38 -5.55 -10.17
N ILE A 153 -3.21 -5.99 -9.24
CA ILE A 153 -2.80 -6.95 -8.20
C ILE A 153 -2.35 -8.27 -8.84
N GLU A 154 -3.14 -8.79 -9.77
CA GLU A 154 -2.79 -10.04 -10.46
C GLU A 154 -1.50 -9.92 -11.27
N ALA A 155 -1.33 -8.81 -11.98
CA ALA A 155 -0.10 -8.55 -12.74
C ALA A 155 1.12 -8.47 -11.82
N ALA A 156 1.01 -7.75 -10.69
CA ALA A 156 2.09 -7.65 -9.71
C ALA A 156 2.47 -9.02 -9.13
N ALA A 157 1.49 -9.83 -8.81
CA ALA A 157 1.73 -11.18 -8.29
C ALA A 157 2.47 -12.05 -9.30
N LYS A 158 2.05 -12.02 -10.55
CA LYS A 158 2.70 -12.81 -11.63
C LYS A 158 4.15 -12.39 -11.86
N VAL A 159 4.43 -11.10 -11.88
CA VAL A 159 5.80 -10.60 -12.03
C VAL A 159 6.69 -11.08 -10.88
N ALA A 160 6.14 -11.18 -9.69
CA ALA A 160 6.85 -11.65 -8.50
C ALA A 160 6.96 -13.20 -8.43
N GLY A 161 6.35 -13.92 -9.34
CA GLY A 161 6.31 -15.39 -9.32
C GLY A 161 5.36 -15.95 -8.25
N ARG A 162 4.33 -15.22 -7.92
CA ARG A 162 3.33 -15.58 -6.90
C ARG A 162 2.04 -16.11 -7.50
#